data_27d22f0667406d9138bd9ec64b544360
#
_entry.id   27d22f0667406d9138bd9ec64b544360
#
_cell.length_a   1.000
_cell.length_b   1.000
_cell.length_c   1.000
_cell.angle_alpha   90.00
_cell.angle_beta   90.00
_cell.angle_gamma   90.00
#
_symmetry.space_group_name_H-M   'P 1'
#
loop_
_entity.id
_entity.type
_entity.pdbx_description
1 polymer ?
#
loop_
_entity_poly.entity_id
_entity_poly.type
_entity_poly.pdbx_seq_one_letter_code
_entity_poly.pdbx_strand_id
1 'polypeptide(L)'
;EAFADNHVWAGRSRTEAGAWSGWHVHPGHDTHVFQTEGHLRLEFGPGWHRERRGRTGRLRTHPRGMVHREGNPGTEANEAIVFRVGEGEVLVNVDGP
;
A
#
# COMPACT_ATOMS: atom_id res chain seq x y z
N GLU A 1 7.27 -8.77 -10.39
CA GLU A 1 8.65 -9.07 -10.04
C GLU A 1 9.05 -8.32 -8.77
N ALA A 2 9.73 -8.98 -7.86
CA ALA A 2 10.06 -8.42 -6.56
C ALA A 2 11.53 -8.69 -6.22
N PHE A 3 12.06 -7.80 -5.38
CA PHE A 3 13.39 -7.91 -4.84
C PHE A 3 13.30 -7.80 -3.32
N ALA A 4 14.07 -8.61 -2.61
CA ALA A 4 14.10 -8.55 -1.16
C ALA A 4 15.48 -8.87 -0.62
N ASP A 5 15.89 -8.15 0.43
CA ASP A 5 17.06 -8.48 1.23
C ASP A 5 16.68 -8.37 2.72
N ASN A 6 17.67 -8.24 3.60
CA ASN A 6 17.41 -8.24 5.05
C ASN A 6 16.57 -7.03 5.51
N HIS A 7 16.55 -5.94 4.77
CA HIS A 7 15.95 -4.69 5.22
C HIS A 7 15.06 -4.02 4.20
N VAL A 8 15.09 -4.47 2.96
CA VAL A 8 14.34 -3.83 1.87
C VAL A 8 13.57 -4.88 1.08
N TRP A 9 12.29 -4.62 0.88
CA TRP A 9 11.48 -5.34 -0.09
C TRP A 9 11.06 -4.34 -1.16
N ALA A 10 11.21 -4.70 -2.41
CA ALA A 10 10.80 -3.84 -3.53
C ALA A 10 10.09 -4.68 -4.59
N GLY A 11 9.03 -4.14 -5.17
CA GLY A 11 8.29 -4.84 -6.20
C GLY A 11 7.32 -3.93 -6.92
N ARG A 12 6.76 -4.46 -8.00
CA ARG A 12 5.65 -3.83 -8.70
C ARG A 12 4.35 -4.39 -8.17
N SER A 13 3.37 -3.51 -7.99
CA SER A 13 2.02 -3.92 -7.67
C SER A 13 1.07 -3.50 -8.77
N ARG A 14 0.08 -4.34 -9.02
CA ARG A 14 -1.00 -4.05 -9.95
C ARG A 14 -2.32 -4.30 -9.25
N THR A 15 -3.22 -3.33 -9.32
CA THR A 15 -4.54 -3.45 -8.72
C THR A 15 -5.59 -3.27 -9.80
N GLU A 16 -6.37 -4.31 -10.03
CA GLU A 16 -7.43 -4.27 -11.03
C GLU A 16 -8.54 -3.30 -10.61
N ALA A 17 -9.28 -2.80 -11.59
CA ALA A 17 -10.42 -1.91 -11.35
C ALA A 17 -11.40 -2.58 -10.37
N GLY A 18 -11.81 -1.85 -9.35
CA GLY A 18 -12.74 -2.32 -8.34
C GLY A 18 -12.16 -3.26 -7.28
N ALA A 19 -10.89 -3.62 -7.38
CA ALA A 19 -10.25 -4.52 -6.41
C ALA A 19 -9.82 -3.77 -5.15
N TRP A 20 -9.97 -4.43 -4.00
CA TRP A 20 -9.58 -3.90 -2.69
C TRP A 20 -8.79 -4.93 -1.90
N SER A 21 -7.79 -4.47 -1.17
CA SER A 21 -7.12 -5.32 -0.19
C SER A 21 -7.99 -5.46 1.05
N GLY A 22 -7.68 -6.45 1.89
CA GLY A 22 -8.20 -6.46 3.26
C GLY A 22 -7.50 -5.41 4.11
N TRP A 23 -8.01 -5.23 5.31
CA TRP A 23 -7.31 -4.42 6.31
C TRP A 23 -6.02 -5.12 6.73
N HIS A 24 -4.94 -4.37 6.77
CA HIS A 24 -3.64 -4.93 7.13
C HIS A 24 -2.71 -3.88 7.69
N VAL A 25 -1.59 -4.33 8.18
CA VAL A 25 -0.55 -3.48 8.77
C VAL A 25 0.82 -4.03 8.37
N HIS A 26 1.79 -3.13 8.26
CA HIS A 26 3.19 -3.47 8.03
C HIS A 26 3.95 -3.14 9.32
N PRO A 27 4.00 -4.05 10.29
CA PRO A 27 4.43 -3.69 11.64
C PRO A 27 5.90 -3.26 11.75
N GLY A 28 6.76 -3.84 10.94
CA GLY A 28 8.20 -3.56 10.99
C GLY A 28 8.73 -2.76 9.80
N HIS A 29 7.85 -2.26 8.93
CA HIS A 29 8.27 -1.64 7.67
C HIS A 29 7.58 -0.32 7.43
N ASP A 30 8.34 0.65 6.96
CA ASP A 30 7.80 1.83 6.31
C ASP A 30 7.60 1.50 4.82
N THR A 31 6.51 1.94 4.25
CA THR A 31 6.17 1.66 2.86
C THR A 31 6.22 2.94 2.04
N HIS A 32 6.95 2.89 0.94
CA HIS A 32 7.04 3.99 -0.01
C HIS A 32 6.47 3.51 -1.33
N VAL A 33 5.49 4.23 -1.86
CA VAL A 33 4.76 3.85 -3.06
C VAL A 33 4.88 4.95 -4.11
N PHE A 34 5.38 4.59 -5.27
CA PHE A 34 5.38 5.48 -6.42
C PHE A 34 4.36 5.00 -7.44
N GLN A 35 3.31 5.78 -7.64
CA GLN A 35 2.23 5.43 -8.56
C GLN A 35 2.69 5.67 -10.00
N THR A 36 2.76 4.61 -10.81
CA THR A 36 3.18 4.71 -12.21
C THR A 36 2.01 4.81 -13.17
N GLU A 37 0.87 4.21 -12.84
CA GLU A 37 -0.35 4.30 -13.63
C GLU A 37 -1.58 4.31 -12.75
N GLY A 38 -2.57 5.11 -13.14
CA GLY A 38 -3.87 5.13 -12.49
C GLY A 38 -3.89 5.78 -11.11
N HIS A 39 -4.91 5.46 -10.37
CA HIS A 39 -5.16 6.01 -9.04
C HIS A 39 -5.34 4.91 -8.02
N LEU A 40 -5.05 5.21 -6.78
CA LEU A 40 -5.27 4.31 -5.65
C LEU A 40 -5.94 5.10 -4.54
N ARG A 41 -6.89 4.46 -3.87
CA ARG A 41 -7.51 4.99 -2.66
C ARG A 41 -6.97 4.22 -1.46
N LEU A 42 -6.49 4.95 -0.47
CA LEU A 42 -6.03 4.41 0.79
C LEU A 42 -6.98 4.85 1.88
N GLU A 43 -7.49 3.88 2.64
CA GLU A 43 -8.29 4.14 3.83
C GLU A 43 -7.51 3.69 5.05
N PHE A 44 -7.52 4.51 6.09
CA PHE A 44 -6.76 4.20 7.30
C PHE A 44 -7.46 4.74 8.53
N GLY A 45 -7.12 4.17 9.68
CA GLY A 45 -7.76 4.48 10.92
C GLY A 45 -6.92 5.30 11.87
N PRO A 46 -7.48 5.59 13.04
CA PRO A 46 -8.59 4.86 13.67
C PRO A 46 -9.95 5.15 13.04
N GLY A 47 -10.79 4.12 13.01
CA GLY A 47 -12.15 4.25 12.55
C GLY A 47 -12.34 4.42 11.04
N TRP A 48 -11.32 4.17 10.24
CA TRP A 48 -11.29 4.27 8.77
C TRP A 48 -11.91 5.57 8.22
N HIS A 49 -11.83 6.63 9.00
CA HIS A 49 -12.38 7.93 8.63
C HIS A 49 -11.48 8.73 7.70
N ARG A 50 -10.27 8.29 7.50
CA ARG A 50 -9.29 8.99 6.70
C ARG A 50 -9.05 8.27 5.40
N GLU A 51 -8.90 9.02 4.35
CA GLU A 51 -8.53 8.49 3.06
C GLU A 51 -7.47 9.36 2.40
N ARG A 52 -6.68 8.72 1.57
CA ARG A 52 -5.69 9.40 0.75
C ARG A 52 -5.73 8.79 -0.64
N ARG A 53 -5.62 9.64 -1.64
CA ARG A 53 -5.58 9.18 -3.03
C ARG A 53 -4.17 9.27 -3.58
N GLY A 54 -3.68 8.17 -4.13
CA GLY A 54 -2.44 8.13 -4.88
C GLY A 54 -2.69 8.49 -6.33
N ARG A 55 -1.83 9.32 -6.88
CA ARG A 55 -1.90 9.76 -8.28
C ARG A 55 -0.64 9.36 -9.01
N THR A 56 -0.77 9.15 -10.31
CA THR A 56 0.37 8.88 -11.19
C THR A 56 1.45 9.94 -11.01
N GLY A 57 2.69 9.50 -10.87
CA GLY A 57 3.84 10.36 -10.70
C GLY A 57 4.03 10.89 -9.29
N ARG A 58 3.25 10.43 -8.32
CA ARG A 58 3.35 10.87 -6.94
C ARG A 58 3.92 9.78 -6.03
N LEU A 59 4.80 10.20 -5.15
CA LEU A 59 5.35 9.35 -4.11
C LEU A 59 4.54 9.50 -2.83
N ARG A 60 4.24 8.38 -2.18
CA ARG A 60 3.59 8.34 -0.88
C ARG A 60 4.42 7.53 0.09
N THR A 61 4.32 7.88 1.37
CA THR A 61 4.93 7.10 2.43
C THR A 61 3.87 6.71 3.44
N HIS A 62 3.83 5.40 3.76
CA HIS A 62 2.98 4.86 4.80
C HIS A 62 3.88 4.42 5.95
N PRO A 63 3.80 5.07 7.12
CA PRO A 63 4.63 4.67 8.24
C PRO A 63 4.26 3.29 8.76
N ARG A 64 5.22 2.61 9.36
CA ARG A 64 5.00 1.31 9.97
C ARG A 64 3.91 1.37 11.03
N GLY A 65 3.20 0.27 11.21
CA GLY A 65 2.16 0.17 12.22
C GLY A 65 0.83 0.81 11.86
N MET A 66 0.70 1.43 10.70
CA MET A 66 -0.56 2.02 10.26
C MET A 66 -1.49 0.93 9.70
N VAL A 67 -2.62 0.73 10.35
CA VAL A 67 -3.65 -0.18 9.85
C VAL A 67 -4.39 0.50 8.71
N HIS A 68 -4.42 -0.16 7.56
CA HIS A 68 -5.01 0.43 6.35
C HIS A 68 -5.53 -0.64 5.39
N ARG A 69 -6.27 -0.20 4.43
CA ARG A 69 -6.59 -0.97 3.23
C ARG A 69 -6.48 -0.06 2.02
N GLU A 70 -6.30 -0.66 0.86
CA GLU A 70 -6.14 0.08 -0.37
C GLU A 70 -6.91 -0.58 -1.49
N GLY A 71 -7.34 0.24 -2.43
CA GLY A 71 -8.13 -0.25 -3.54
C GLY A 71 -8.10 0.68 -4.73
N ASN A 72 -8.65 0.17 -5.80
CA ASN A 72 -8.76 0.89 -7.07
C ASN A 72 -10.23 1.22 -7.34
N PRO A 73 -10.67 2.43 -7.05
CA PRO A 73 -12.06 2.83 -7.32
C PRO A 73 -12.31 3.19 -8.79
N GLY A 74 -11.27 3.15 -9.62
CA GLY A 74 -11.37 3.53 -11.03
C GLY A 74 -11.90 2.43 -11.92
N THR A 75 -11.88 2.69 -13.21
CA THR A 75 -12.37 1.77 -14.25
C THR A 75 -11.23 1.05 -14.97
N GLU A 76 -10.00 1.39 -14.67
CA GLU A 76 -8.81 0.77 -15.25
C GLU A 76 -7.86 0.32 -14.13
N ALA A 77 -7.04 -0.67 -14.43
CA ALA A 77 -6.03 -1.14 -13.48
C ALA A 77 -5.04 -0.03 -13.16
N ASN A 78 -4.49 -0.06 -11.95
CA ASN A 78 -3.38 0.81 -11.58
C ASN A 78 -2.11 0.00 -11.39
N GLU A 79 -0.97 0.67 -11.46
CA GLU A 79 0.33 0.09 -11.18
C GLU A 79 1.16 1.03 -10.32
N ALA A 80 1.99 0.43 -9.48
CA ALA A 80 2.87 1.17 -8.59
C ALA A 80 4.17 0.40 -8.37
N ILE A 81 5.21 1.14 -8.02
CA ILE A 81 6.44 0.58 -7.49
C ILE A 81 6.40 0.77 -6.00
N VAL A 82 6.64 -0.31 -5.26
CA VAL A 82 6.52 -0.34 -3.81
C VAL A 82 7.84 -0.71 -3.19
N PHE A 83 8.27 0.08 -2.21
CA PHE A 83 9.43 -0.21 -1.39
C PHE A 83 8.99 -0.33 0.06
N ARG A 84 9.41 -1.39 0.75
CA ARG A 84 9.20 -1.56 2.18
C ARG A 84 10.55 -1.68 2.85
N VAL A 85 10.80 -0.79 3.80
CA VAL A 85 12.08 -0.68 4.50
C VAL A 85 11.86 -0.97 5.97
N GLY A 86 12.59 -1.94 6.50
CA GLY A 86 12.46 -2.34 7.90
C GLY A 86 12.83 -3.79 8.12
N GLU A 87 12.27 -4.38 9.18
CA GLU A 87 12.55 -5.75 9.59
C GLU A 87 11.28 -6.46 10.02
N GLY A 88 11.32 -7.79 10.01
CA GLY A 88 10.23 -8.63 10.46
C GLY A 88 9.22 -8.92 9.38
N GLU A 89 7.99 -9.20 9.78
CA GLU A 89 6.94 -9.50 8.82
C GLU A 89 6.57 -8.29 7.98
N VAL A 90 6.43 -8.51 6.69
CA VAL A 90 6.10 -7.46 5.75
C VAL A 90 4.65 -7.02 5.90
N LEU A 91 3.74 -7.98 6.17
CA LEU A 91 2.31 -7.71 6.20
C LEU A 91 1.61 -8.63 7.19
N VAL A 92 0.71 -8.07 7.98
CA VAL A 92 -0.17 -8.81 8.87
C VAL A 92 -1.61 -8.38 8.62
N ASN A 93 -2.48 -9.33 8.33
CA ASN A 93 -3.90 -9.06 8.13
C ASN A 93 -4.59 -8.84 9.48
N VAL A 94 -5.52 -7.89 9.52
CA VAL A 94 -6.27 -7.52 10.71
C VAL A 94 -7.76 -7.36 10.36
N ASP A 95 -8.61 -7.25 11.38
CA ASP A 95 -10.06 -7.15 11.16
C ASP A 95 -10.53 -5.74 10.81
N GLY A 96 -9.72 -4.75 11.01
CA GLY A 96 -10.07 -3.37 10.72
C GLY A 96 -9.16 -2.39 11.44
N PRO A 97 -9.38 -1.10 11.23
CA PRO A 97 -8.58 -0.08 11.86
C PRO A 97 -8.86 0.06 13.35
#